data_36919d400d6d8a15c5783bd194d2f727
#
_entry.id   36919d400d6d8a15c5783bd194d2f727
#
_cell.length_a   1.000
_cell.length_b   1.000
_cell.length_c   1.000
_cell.angle_alpha   90.00
_cell.angle_beta   90.00
_cell.angle_gamma   90.00
#
_symmetry.space_group_name_H-M   'P 1'
#
loop_
_entity.id
_entity.type
_entity.pdbx_description
1 polymer ?
#
loop_
_entity_poly.entity_id
_entity_poly.type
_entity_poly.pdbx_seq_one_letter_code
_entity_poly.pdbx_strand_id
1 'polypeptide(L)'
;MSRKKPRLLLYSHDTFGLGHLRRTLAISHQLAADLPNAHQLLLTGSMVAGAFSLPRQLDLLKLPALSKRSSGRYTARALPLSLAETLRWRERLLLDALTSFAPDLVLVDKAPAGVQGAPAGVQGELLPLLRHVKTWLPGTQLVLGMRDIEDDPATTAREWAEWDVPRLHTEVY
;
A
#
# COMPACT_ATOMS: atom_id res chain seq x y z
N MET A 1 18.02 14.59 -25.22
CA MET A 1 17.62 13.37 -24.51
C MET A 1 16.28 13.63 -23.82
N SER A 2 15.21 12.93 -24.15
CA SER A 2 13.93 13.06 -23.46
C SER A 2 14.10 12.57 -22.01
N ARG A 3 13.84 13.46 -21.02
CA ARG A 3 13.93 13.11 -19.61
C ARG A 3 12.90 12.01 -19.33
N LYS A 4 13.33 10.87 -18.81
CA LYS A 4 12.42 9.78 -18.42
C LYS A 4 11.34 10.34 -17.51
N LYS A 5 10.07 10.06 -17.80
CA LYS A 5 8.94 10.48 -16.96
C LYS A 5 8.93 9.64 -15.69
N PRO A 6 8.94 10.24 -14.50
CA PRO A 6 8.90 9.49 -13.24
C PRO A 6 7.63 8.64 -13.12
N ARG A 7 7.76 7.45 -12.55
CA ARG A 7 6.65 6.53 -12.25
C ARG A 7 6.54 6.35 -10.75
N LEU A 8 5.38 6.66 -10.21
CA LEU A 8 5.11 6.65 -8.76
C LEU A 8 4.03 5.61 -8.47
N LEU A 9 4.35 4.59 -7.70
CA LEU A 9 3.40 3.59 -7.23
C LEU A 9 2.98 3.96 -5.80
N LEU A 10 1.69 4.15 -5.59
CA LEU A 10 1.10 4.53 -4.32
C LEU A 10 0.28 3.36 -3.78
N TYR A 11 0.50 2.95 -2.54
CA TYR A 11 -0.33 1.95 -1.89
C TYR A 11 -1.10 2.57 -0.74
N SER A 12 -2.43 2.44 -0.78
CA SER A 12 -3.33 2.92 0.25
C SER A 12 -3.96 1.74 0.99
N HIS A 13 -3.68 1.66 2.30
CA HIS A 13 -4.19 0.63 3.19
C HIS A 13 -5.64 0.92 3.57
N ASP A 14 -6.60 0.60 2.69
CA ASP A 14 -8.01 0.86 2.92
C ASP A 14 -8.79 -0.42 3.20
N THR A 15 -9.05 -0.65 4.47
CA THR A 15 -9.92 -1.75 4.94
C THR A 15 -11.09 -1.24 5.77
N PHE A 16 -10.96 -0.06 6.36
CA PHE A 16 -11.98 0.57 7.18
C PHE A 16 -11.86 2.11 7.11
N GLY A 17 -12.90 2.78 6.63
CA GLY A 17 -12.91 4.23 6.47
C GLY A 17 -12.23 4.71 5.18
N LEU A 18 -12.09 6.03 5.04
CA LEU A 18 -11.56 6.71 3.84
C LEU A 18 -10.32 7.54 4.13
N GLY A 19 -9.79 7.49 5.36
CA GLY A 19 -8.69 8.35 5.80
C GLY A 19 -7.42 8.13 5.00
N HIS A 20 -7.05 6.87 4.79
CA HIS A 20 -5.87 6.49 4.01
C HIS A 20 -6.01 6.91 2.54
N LEU A 21 -7.13 6.56 1.91
CA LEU A 21 -7.41 6.94 0.53
C LEU A 21 -7.36 8.46 0.33
N ARG A 22 -8.03 9.23 1.20
CA ARG A 22 -8.05 10.71 1.12
C ARG A 22 -6.64 11.30 1.27
N ARG A 23 -5.84 10.79 2.21
CA ARG A 23 -4.46 11.23 2.40
C ARG A 23 -3.62 10.91 1.16
N THR A 24 -3.69 9.68 0.66
CA THR A 24 -2.94 9.27 -0.52
C THR A 24 -3.35 10.08 -1.75
N LEU A 25 -4.64 10.35 -1.93
CA LEU A 25 -5.12 11.21 -3.02
C LEU A 25 -4.66 12.65 -2.88
N ALA A 26 -4.65 13.22 -1.66
CA ALA A 26 -4.11 14.56 -1.43
C ALA A 26 -2.63 14.65 -1.81
N ILE A 27 -1.82 13.66 -1.41
CA ILE A 27 -0.41 13.54 -1.82
C ILE A 27 -0.32 13.42 -3.35
N SER A 28 -1.15 12.57 -3.96
CA SER A 28 -1.16 12.37 -5.41
C SER A 28 -1.49 13.64 -6.19
N HIS A 29 -2.47 14.43 -5.72
CA HIS A 29 -2.79 15.72 -6.32
C HIS A 29 -1.61 16.70 -6.24
N GLN A 30 -0.93 16.78 -5.09
CA GLN A 30 0.24 17.63 -4.93
C GLN A 30 1.39 17.17 -5.83
N LEU A 31 1.66 15.86 -5.87
CA LEU A 31 2.66 15.29 -6.77
C LEU A 31 2.36 15.57 -8.25
N ALA A 32 1.09 15.55 -8.65
CA ALA A 32 0.70 15.89 -10.02
C ALA A 32 0.91 17.37 -10.35
N ALA A 33 0.78 18.25 -9.36
CA ALA A 33 1.06 19.69 -9.51
C ALA A 33 2.58 19.96 -9.61
N ASP A 34 3.38 19.34 -8.74
CA ASP A 34 4.82 19.54 -8.65
C ASP A 34 5.59 18.80 -9.75
N LEU A 35 5.07 17.65 -10.18
CA LEU A 35 5.66 16.75 -11.19
C LEU A 35 4.66 16.46 -12.32
N PRO A 36 4.32 17.44 -13.16
CA PRO A 36 3.22 17.34 -14.14
C PRO A 36 3.43 16.26 -15.20
N ASN A 37 4.65 15.74 -15.33
CA ASN A 37 4.98 14.64 -16.26
C ASN A 37 5.11 13.28 -15.57
N ALA A 38 4.89 13.18 -14.25
CA ALA A 38 4.96 11.91 -13.55
C ALA A 38 3.70 11.07 -13.83
N HIS A 39 3.88 9.77 -14.00
CA HIS A 39 2.79 8.81 -14.05
C HIS A 39 2.59 8.21 -12.66
N GLN A 40 1.35 8.13 -12.21
CA GLN A 40 1.00 7.61 -10.91
C GLN A 40 0.09 6.39 -11.04
N LEU A 41 0.32 5.35 -10.24
CA LEU A 41 -0.55 4.19 -10.10
C LEU A 41 -0.91 4.00 -8.63
N LEU A 42 -2.19 4.11 -8.29
CA LEU A 42 -2.69 3.90 -6.93
C LEU A 42 -3.27 2.49 -6.77
N LEU A 43 -2.71 1.72 -5.86
CA LEU A 43 -3.18 0.39 -5.47
C LEU A 43 -4.01 0.52 -4.19
N THR A 44 -5.29 0.17 -4.25
CA THR A 44 -6.19 0.32 -3.09
C THR A 44 -7.25 -0.77 -3.01
N GLY A 45 -7.62 -1.15 -1.79
CA GLY A 45 -8.76 -2.03 -1.52
C GLY A 45 -10.09 -1.29 -1.40
N SER A 46 -10.11 0.05 -1.45
CA SER A 46 -11.31 0.85 -1.26
C SER A 46 -12.37 0.58 -2.33
N MET A 47 -13.61 0.35 -1.89
CA MET A 47 -14.75 0.12 -2.80
C MET A 47 -15.23 1.39 -3.52
N VAL A 48 -14.82 2.54 -3.04
CA VAL A 48 -15.31 3.84 -3.52
C VAL A 48 -14.19 4.73 -4.09
N ALA A 49 -13.03 4.15 -4.36
CA ALA A 49 -11.88 4.92 -4.87
C ALA A 49 -12.21 5.65 -6.18
N GLY A 50 -12.97 5.04 -7.08
CA GLY A 50 -13.38 5.65 -8.34
C GLY A 50 -14.43 6.78 -8.23
N ALA A 51 -14.98 7.03 -7.03
CA ALA A 51 -15.90 8.15 -6.80
C ALA A 51 -15.16 9.46 -6.46
N PHE A 52 -13.85 9.43 -6.28
CA PHE A 52 -13.04 10.61 -6.02
C PHE A 52 -12.52 11.23 -7.31
N SER A 53 -12.33 12.55 -7.28
CA SER A 53 -11.62 13.25 -8.35
C SER A 53 -10.15 12.80 -8.35
N LEU A 54 -9.65 12.34 -9.48
CA LEU A 54 -8.29 11.85 -9.65
C LEU A 54 -7.47 12.86 -10.46
N PRO A 55 -6.17 13.05 -10.15
CA PRO A 55 -5.30 13.83 -11.01
C PRO A 55 -5.14 13.16 -12.38
N ARG A 56 -4.83 13.94 -13.42
CA ARG A 56 -4.78 13.48 -14.82
C ARG A 56 -3.81 12.32 -15.08
N GLN A 57 -2.74 12.22 -14.30
CA GLN A 57 -1.68 11.23 -14.48
C GLN A 57 -1.79 10.05 -13.50
N LEU A 58 -2.90 9.93 -12.80
CA LEU A 58 -3.17 8.84 -11.86
C LEU A 58 -4.17 7.85 -12.47
N ASP A 59 -3.80 6.58 -12.42
CA ASP A 59 -4.73 5.47 -12.63
C ASP A 59 -4.87 4.63 -11.36
N LEU A 60 -5.94 3.83 -11.27
CA LEU A 60 -6.28 3.02 -10.11
C LEU A 60 -6.20 1.53 -10.43
N LEU A 61 -5.53 0.77 -9.59
CA LEU A 61 -5.69 -0.67 -9.52
C LEU A 61 -6.48 -1.05 -8.26
N LYS A 62 -7.71 -1.54 -8.46
CA LYS A 62 -8.57 -1.98 -7.39
C LYS A 62 -8.22 -3.39 -6.94
N LEU A 63 -7.71 -3.52 -5.72
CA LEU A 63 -7.43 -4.81 -5.09
C LEU A 63 -8.72 -5.46 -4.54
N PRO A 64 -8.81 -6.79 -4.44
CA PRO A 64 -9.90 -7.47 -3.73
C PRO A 64 -10.13 -6.85 -2.36
N ALA A 65 -11.39 -6.46 -2.08
CA ALA A 65 -11.70 -5.71 -0.87
C ALA A 65 -11.69 -6.60 0.37
N LEU A 66 -11.19 -6.03 1.46
CA LEU A 66 -11.23 -6.63 2.79
C LEU A 66 -12.16 -5.83 3.71
N SER A 67 -12.65 -6.47 4.76
CA SER A 67 -13.39 -5.84 5.84
C SER A 67 -12.69 -6.15 7.16
N LYS A 68 -12.56 -5.14 8.02
CA LYS A 68 -12.10 -5.32 9.40
C LYS A 68 -13.32 -5.49 10.30
N ARG A 69 -13.42 -6.61 11.02
CA ARG A 69 -14.47 -6.86 11.98
C ARG A 69 -14.21 -6.12 13.30
N SER A 70 -15.22 -5.99 14.15
CA SER A 70 -15.09 -5.40 15.50
C SER A 70 -14.03 -6.09 16.37
N SER A 71 -13.76 -7.38 16.11
CA SER A 71 -12.68 -8.15 16.74
C SER A 71 -11.25 -7.78 16.25
N GLY A 72 -11.11 -6.80 15.36
CA GLY A 72 -9.83 -6.44 14.73
C GLY A 72 -9.41 -7.34 13.57
N ARG A 73 -10.06 -8.50 13.37
CA ARG A 73 -9.72 -9.47 12.32
C ARG A 73 -10.23 -9.04 10.95
N TYR A 74 -9.42 -9.34 9.92
CA TYR A 74 -9.80 -9.12 8.53
C TYR A 74 -10.54 -10.31 7.94
N THR A 75 -11.43 -10.04 6.99
CA THR A 75 -12.14 -11.04 6.17
C THR A 75 -12.26 -10.52 4.74
N ALA A 76 -12.40 -11.41 3.76
CA ALA A 76 -12.83 -11.04 2.42
C ALA A 76 -14.20 -10.33 2.50
N ARG A 77 -14.36 -9.26 1.70
CA ARG A 77 -15.59 -8.44 1.77
C ARG A 77 -16.69 -8.93 0.85
N ALA A 78 -16.37 -9.19 -0.41
CA ALA A 78 -17.35 -9.43 -1.45
C ALA A 78 -17.32 -10.88 -1.98
N LEU A 79 -16.17 -11.49 -2.04
CA LEU A 79 -16.01 -12.82 -2.59
C LEU A 79 -16.09 -13.88 -1.47
N PRO A 80 -16.64 -15.07 -1.74
CA PRO A 80 -16.69 -16.18 -0.78
C PRO A 80 -15.33 -16.89 -0.67
N LEU A 81 -14.28 -16.12 -0.43
CA LEU A 81 -12.89 -16.59 -0.28
C LEU A 81 -12.46 -16.50 1.17
N SER A 82 -11.56 -17.36 1.59
CA SER A 82 -10.85 -17.21 2.86
C SER A 82 -9.96 -15.96 2.83
N LEU A 83 -9.62 -15.44 4.01
CA LEU A 83 -8.67 -14.34 4.11
C LEU A 83 -7.33 -14.69 3.46
N ALA A 84 -6.83 -15.90 3.69
CA ALA A 84 -5.56 -16.37 3.14
C ALA A 84 -5.55 -16.41 1.60
N GLU A 85 -6.62 -16.89 0.97
CA GLU A 85 -6.76 -16.88 -0.49
C GLU A 85 -6.83 -15.44 -1.02
N THR A 86 -7.59 -14.57 -0.37
CA THR A 86 -7.71 -13.17 -0.76
C THR A 86 -6.37 -12.44 -0.65
N LEU A 87 -5.61 -12.63 0.43
CA LEU A 87 -4.31 -12.00 0.62
C LEU A 87 -3.29 -12.52 -0.40
N ARG A 88 -3.21 -13.82 -0.66
CA ARG A 88 -2.34 -14.38 -1.71
C ARG A 88 -2.67 -13.82 -3.10
N TRP A 89 -3.94 -13.59 -3.39
CA TRP A 89 -4.33 -12.97 -4.64
C TRP A 89 -3.91 -11.49 -4.69
N ARG A 90 -4.11 -10.75 -3.60
CA ARG A 90 -3.65 -9.36 -3.50
C ARG A 90 -2.13 -9.24 -3.63
N GLU A 91 -1.36 -10.13 -2.96
CA GLU A 91 0.10 -10.20 -3.12
C GLU A 91 0.54 -10.33 -4.58
N ARG A 92 -0.10 -11.22 -5.34
CA ARG A 92 0.20 -11.39 -6.78
C ARG A 92 -0.11 -10.12 -7.57
N LEU A 93 -1.30 -9.54 -7.38
CA LEU A 93 -1.67 -8.30 -8.06
C LEU A 93 -0.72 -7.14 -7.75
N LEU A 94 -0.28 -7.04 -6.50
CA LEU A 94 0.69 -6.04 -6.05
C LEU A 94 2.05 -6.24 -6.74
N LEU A 95 2.53 -7.48 -6.80
CA LEU A 95 3.80 -7.81 -7.43
C LEU A 95 3.74 -7.63 -8.96
N ASP A 96 2.64 -8.06 -9.60
CA ASP A 96 2.43 -7.89 -11.03
C ASP A 96 2.34 -6.40 -11.42
N ALA A 97 1.66 -5.59 -10.60
CA ALA A 97 1.61 -4.15 -10.79
C ALA A 97 3.00 -3.51 -10.66
N LEU A 98 3.77 -3.90 -9.65
CA LEU A 98 5.14 -3.42 -9.46
C LEU A 98 6.02 -3.73 -10.68
N THR A 99 6.06 -4.99 -11.09
CA THR A 99 6.95 -5.46 -12.16
C THR A 99 6.57 -4.89 -13.52
N SER A 100 5.27 -4.77 -13.81
CA SER A 100 4.77 -4.20 -15.06
C SER A 100 4.90 -2.68 -15.11
N PHE A 101 4.63 -1.99 -14.00
CA PHE A 101 4.73 -0.54 -13.92
C PHE A 101 6.17 -0.04 -13.77
N ALA A 102 7.06 -0.85 -13.15
CA ALA A 102 8.48 -0.54 -12.91
C ALA A 102 8.67 0.88 -12.35
N PRO A 103 8.20 1.17 -11.12
CA PRO A 103 8.20 2.52 -10.55
C PRO A 103 9.61 2.98 -10.18
N ASP A 104 9.81 4.30 -10.21
CA ASP A 104 10.99 4.96 -9.66
C ASP A 104 10.83 5.21 -8.14
N LEU A 105 9.57 5.24 -7.65
CA LEU A 105 9.26 5.40 -6.22
C LEU A 105 8.01 4.60 -5.86
N VAL A 106 8.05 3.94 -4.70
CA VAL A 106 6.89 3.29 -4.07
C VAL A 106 6.59 4.01 -2.76
N LEU A 107 5.40 4.59 -2.64
CA LEU A 107 4.89 5.20 -1.41
C LEU A 107 3.87 4.26 -0.76
N VAL A 108 4.16 3.82 0.45
CA VAL A 108 3.27 3.01 1.28
C VAL A 108 2.64 3.87 2.37
N ASP A 109 1.32 3.90 2.45
CA ASP A 109 0.61 4.67 3.46
C ASP A 109 0.43 3.88 4.76
N LYS A 110 1.12 4.28 5.81
CA LYS A 110 1.08 3.82 7.22
C LYS A 110 1.43 2.35 7.46
N ALA A 111 0.85 1.42 6.73
CA ALA A 111 1.00 -0.02 7.01
C ALA A 111 2.26 -0.59 6.34
N PRO A 112 3.40 -0.71 7.03
CA PRO A 112 4.69 -1.01 6.41
C PRO A 112 4.73 -2.38 5.72
N ALA A 113 3.94 -3.34 6.17
CA ALA A 113 3.79 -4.65 5.54
C ALA A 113 2.46 -4.84 4.79
N GLY A 114 1.62 -3.78 4.71
CA GLY A 114 0.27 -3.86 4.18
C GLY A 114 -0.70 -4.59 5.12
N VAL A 115 -1.76 -5.17 4.58
CA VAL A 115 -2.68 -5.98 5.37
C VAL A 115 -2.01 -7.29 5.77
N GLN A 116 -2.20 -7.65 7.02
CA GLN A 116 -1.62 -8.85 7.62
C GLN A 116 -2.70 -9.88 7.94
N GLY A 117 -2.39 -11.13 7.73
CA GLY A 117 -3.32 -12.24 7.90
C GLY A 117 -2.86 -13.28 8.91
N ALA A 118 -2.47 -12.88 10.13
CA ALA A 118 -2.25 -13.85 11.19
C ALA A 118 -3.59 -14.50 11.63
N PRO A 119 -3.66 -15.78 11.89
CA PRO A 119 -2.61 -16.81 12.00
C PRO A 119 -2.33 -17.60 10.73
N ALA A 120 -2.79 -17.17 9.58
CA ALA A 120 -2.70 -17.96 8.33
C ALA A 120 -1.32 -17.90 7.62
N GLY A 121 -0.26 -17.48 8.30
CA GLY A 121 1.10 -17.50 7.75
C GLY A 121 1.44 -16.40 6.74
N VAL A 122 0.52 -15.47 6.47
CA VAL A 122 0.80 -14.31 5.61
C VAL A 122 1.31 -13.18 6.49
N GLN A 123 2.61 -12.95 6.44
CA GLN A 123 3.31 -11.93 7.24
C GLN A 123 3.00 -10.48 6.83
N GLY A 124 2.29 -10.27 5.75
CA GLY A 124 1.93 -8.96 5.20
C GLY A 124 1.94 -8.99 3.67
N GLU A 125 0.89 -8.51 3.06
CA GLU A 125 0.70 -8.59 1.60
C GLU A 125 1.71 -7.79 0.77
N LEU A 126 2.37 -6.79 1.37
CA LEU A 126 3.40 -5.99 0.70
C LEU A 126 4.79 -6.61 0.75
N LEU A 127 5.07 -7.55 1.67
CA LEU A 127 6.43 -8.07 1.84
C LEU A 127 7.04 -8.68 0.57
N PRO A 128 6.32 -9.45 -0.27
CA PRO A 128 6.86 -9.92 -1.53
C PRO A 128 7.26 -8.79 -2.47
N LEU A 129 6.42 -7.76 -2.58
CA LEU A 129 6.69 -6.56 -3.36
C LEU A 129 7.93 -5.82 -2.84
N LEU A 130 8.00 -5.55 -1.55
CA LEU A 130 9.11 -4.83 -0.92
C LEU A 130 10.45 -5.57 -1.10
N ARG A 131 10.46 -6.89 -0.90
CA ARG A 131 11.64 -7.74 -1.16
C ARG A 131 12.05 -7.70 -2.62
N HIS A 132 11.07 -7.73 -3.54
CA HIS A 132 11.36 -7.63 -4.97
C HIS A 132 12.04 -6.31 -5.32
N VAL A 133 11.56 -5.18 -4.77
CA VAL A 133 12.21 -3.87 -4.96
C VAL A 133 13.65 -3.91 -4.49
N LYS A 134 13.91 -4.37 -3.27
CA LYS A 134 15.28 -4.44 -2.71
C LYS A 134 16.22 -5.31 -3.53
N THR A 135 15.73 -6.40 -4.08
CA THR A 135 16.56 -7.39 -4.79
C THR A 135 16.76 -7.03 -6.26
N TRP A 136 15.70 -6.59 -6.93
CA TRP A 136 15.67 -6.50 -8.39
C TRP A 136 15.52 -5.09 -8.94
N LEU A 137 15.11 -4.13 -8.11
CA LEU A 137 14.88 -2.74 -8.51
C LEU A 137 15.64 -1.76 -7.60
N PRO A 138 16.98 -1.84 -7.51
CA PRO A 138 17.77 -1.04 -6.56
C PRO A 138 17.68 0.47 -6.82
N GLY A 139 17.21 0.90 -7.98
CA GLY A 139 16.97 2.31 -8.30
C GLY A 139 15.59 2.83 -7.85
N THR A 140 14.70 1.94 -7.38
CA THR A 140 13.37 2.33 -6.89
C THR A 140 13.46 2.76 -5.42
N GLN A 141 13.00 3.97 -5.13
CA GLN A 141 12.92 4.45 -3.74
C GLN A 141 11.67 3.89 -3.04
N LEU A 142 11.85 3.43 -1.80
CA LEU A 142 10.76 3.02 -0.92
C LEU A 142 10.52 4.13 0.12
N VAL A 143 9.28 4.57 0.24
CA VAL A 143 8.86 5.62 1.18
C VAL A 143 7.69 5.13 2.00
N LEU A 144 7.81 5.21 3.32
CA LEU A 144 6.72 4.94 4.25
C LEU A 144 6.11 6.24 4.74
N GLY A 145 4.82 6.46 4.46
CA GLY A 145 4.06 7.58 4.96
C GLY A 145 3.60 7.33 6.40
N MET A 146 4.25 7.96 7.36
CA MET A 146 3.86 7.87 8.78
C MET A 146 2.77 8.88 9.13
N ARG A 147 2.05 8.64 10.24
CA ARG A 147 1.22 9.65 10.89
C ARG A 147 2.05 10.43 11.89
N ASP A 148 1.67 11.67 12.11
CA ASP A 148 2.20 12.53 13.18
C ASP A 148 1.72 12.05 14.57
N ILE A 149 0.51 11.51 14.64
CA ILE A 149 -0.07 10.92 15.85
C ILE A 149 -0.50 9.48 15.52
N GLU A 150 0.09 8.52 16.19
CA GLU A 150 -0.33 7.12 16.20
C GLU A 150 -1.41 6.89 17.26
N ASP A 151 -1.79 5.62 17.51
CA ASP A 151 -2.64 5.23 18.63
C ASP A 151 -1.92 5.48 19.98
N ASP A 152 -2.55 5.13 21.09
CA ASP A 152 -1.88 5.26 22.39
C ASP A 152 -0.54 4.50 22.40
N PRO A 153 0.46 4.97 23.21
CA PRO A 153 1.81 4.42 23.17
C PRO A 153 1.88 2.91 23.46
N ALA A 154 1.02 2.39 24.36
CA ALA A 154 1.04 0.99 24.74
C ALA A 154 0.50 0.09 23.59
N THR A 155 -0.57 0.55 22.92
CA THR A 155 -1.13 -0.12 21.74
C THR A 155 -0.13 -0.09 20.59
N THR A 156 0.46 1.06 20.30
CA THR A 156 1.47 1.22 19.26
C THR A 156 2.69 0.33 19.51
N ALA A 157 3.23 0.33 20.74
CA ALA A 157 4.39 -0.51 21.08
C ALA A 157 4.08 -2.00 20.91
N ARG A 158 2.89 -2.46 21.32
CA ARG A 158 2.46 -3.85 21.15
C ARG A 158 2.32 -4.22 19.68
N GLU A 159 1.64 -3.40 18.87
CA GLU A 159 1.49 -3.63 17.44
C GLU A 159 2.84 -3.64 16.73
N TRP A 160 3.73 -2.71 17.06
CA TRP A 160 5.07 -2.64 16.48
C TRP A 160 5.93 -3.86 16.81
N ALA A 161 5.81 -4.37 18.05
CA ALA A 161 6.51 -5.60 18.45
C ALA A 161 5.93 -6.83 17.74
N GLU A 162 4.60 -6.92 17.65
CA GLU A 162 3.90 -8.04 16.97
C GLU A 162 4.26 -8.15 15.49
N TRP A 163 4.47 -7.02 14.83
CA TRP A 163 4.69 -6.94 13.39
C TRP A 163 6.14 -6.68 12.98
N ASP A 164 7.05 -6.68 13.94
CA ASP A 164 8.48 -6.40 13.72
C ASP A 164 8.71 -5.10 12.92
N VAL A 165 7.91 -4.07 13.23
CA VAL A 165 7.91 -2.78 12.52
C VAL A 165 9.29 -2.10 12.56
N PRO A 166 10.04 -2.10 13.69
CA PRO A 166 11.39 -1.52 13.72
C PRO A 166 12.33 -2.14 12.69
N ARG A 167 12.26 -3.45 12.52
CA ARG A 167 13.07 -4.15 11.51
C ARG A 167 12.66 -3.77 10.09
N LEU A 168 11.36 -3.68 9.81
CA LEU A 168 10.88 -3.22 8.50
C LEU A 168 11.34 -1.81 8.19
N HIS A 169 11.36 -0.90 9.18
CA HIS A 169 11.85 0.46 9.00
C HIS A 169 13.35 0.50 8.67
N THR A 170 14.16 -0.34 9.29
CA THR A 170 15.61 -0.29 9.12
C THR A 170 16.13 -1.11 7.94
N GLU A 171 15.49 -2.24 7.63
CA GLU A 171 15.95 -3.17 6.59
C GLU A 171 15.25 -2.97 5.24
N VAL A 172 14.06 -2.35 5.23
CA VAL A 172 13.23 -2.26 4.03
C VAL A 172 13.06 -0.82 3.56
N TYR A 173 12.66 0.10 4.42
CA TYR A 173 12.47 1.52 4.11
C TYR A 173 13.70 2.33 4.45
#